data_c8854501bc9c7504e58c185535e8ad9f
#
_entry.id   c8854501bc9c7504e58c185535e8ad9f
#
_cell.length_a   1.000
_cell.length_b   1.000
_cell.length_c   1.000
_cell.angle_alpha   90.00
_cell.angle_beta   90.00
_cell.angle_gamma   90.00
#
_symmetry.space_group_name_H-M   'P 1'
#
loop_
_entity.id
_entity.type
_entity.pdbx_description
1 polymer ?
#
loop_
_entity_poly.entity_id
_entity_poly.type
_entity_poly.pdbx_seq_one_letter_code
_entity_poly.pdbx_strand_id
1 'polypeptide(L)'
;MRIEKLRQAYDITTSWVHFPLHPETPAEGREMAGFYAERGLDPEAMYQRMKRLMDAEGLPYGRRTHTYNSRLAQELGKWADTQPNGEALHDALYRAYFVDARNIGDPAVLLDVVATVGLPVEDARAALDERRFKDAVDADWEKSRAYGVTGVPTFVAARQGVVGAQPYDVLVQLLDAAGAQRRG
;
A
#
# COMPACT_ATOMS: atom_id res chain seq x y z
N MET A 1 4.98 -12.92 -5.43
CA MET A 1 4.82 -11.58 -6.04
C MET A 1 6.14 -11.09 -6.65
N ARG A 2 6.15 -9.96 -7.42
CA ARG A 2 7.40 -9.49 -8.10
C ARG A 2 8.50 -9.10 -7.10
N ILE A 3 8.13 -8.44 -6.02
CA ILE A 3 9.10 -8.01 -4.98
C ILE A 3 9.76 -9.20 -4.28
N GLU A 4 9.02 -10.25 -3.96
CA GLU A 4 9.61 -11.46 -3.37
C GLU A 4 10.63 -12.11 -4.32
N LYS A 5 10.32 -12.16 -5.63
CA LYS A 5 11.28 -12.65 -6.63
C LYS A 5 12.56 -11.80 -6.67
N LEU A 6 12.43 -10.46 -6.54
CA LEU A 6 13.58 -9.57 -6.46
C LEU A 6 14.40 -9.81 -5.19
N ARG A 7 13.75 -9.93 -4.02
CA ARG A 7 14.42 -10.24 -2.73
C ARG A 7 15.14 -11.59 -2.75
N GLN A 8 14.64 -12.56 -3.53
CA GLN A 8 15.31 -13.86 -3.72
C GLN A 8 16.51 -13.74 -4.67
N ALA A 9 16.42 -12.90 -5.71
CA ALA A 9 17.44 -12.76 -6.74
C ALA A 9 18.56 -11.77 -6.40
N TYR A 10 18.29 -10.79 -5.50
CA TYR A 10 19.20 -9.72 -5.15
C TYR A 10 19.38 -9.61 -3.64
N ASP A 11 20.55 -9.15 -3.22
CA ASP A 11 20.81 -8.77 -1.84
C ASP A 11 20.34 -7.33 -1.60
N ILE A 12 19.06 -7.20 -1.33
CA ILE A 12 18.36 -5.92 -1.15
C ILE A 12 17.50 -5.95 0.10
N THR A 13 17.34 -4.78 0.70
CA THR A 13 16.33 -4.50 1.73
C THR A 13 15.24 -3.64 1.12
N THR A 14 13.99 -3.96 1.41
CA THR A 14 12.82 -3.15 1.00
C THR A 14 12.29 -2.37 2.20
N SER A 15 11.92 -1.11 2.00
CA SER A 15 11.22 -0.31 2.99
C SER A 15 9.98 0.32 2.38
N TRP A 16 8.89 0.34 3.15
CA TRP A 16 7.66 1.00 2.77
C TRP A 16 7.74 2.50 3.04
N VAL A 17 7.33 3.29 2.04
CA VAL A 17 7.15 4.74 2.18
C VAL A 17 5.72 5.05 1.79
N HIS A 18 4.96 5.59 2.72
CA HIS A 18 3.56 5.89 2.50
C HIS A 18 3.38 7.13 1.61
N PHE A 19 2.31 7.11 0.81
CA PHE A 19 2.00 8.16 -0.15
C PHE A 19 0.56 8.68 0.03
N PRO A 20 0.35 10.02 0.03
CA PRO A 20 -0.98 10.62 0.18
C PRO A 20 -1.75 10.61 -1.14
N LEU A 21 -2.26 9.46 -1.58
CA LEU A 21 -2.93 9.36 -2.88
C LEU A 21 -4.23 10.17 -2.93
N HIS A 22 -5.05 10.08 -1.88
CA HIS A 22 -6.32 10.80 -1.72
C HIS A 22 -6.52 11.22 -0.26
N PRO A 23 -5.68 12.14 0.27
CA PRO A 23 -5.73 12.53 1.68
C PRO A 23 -7.01 13.28 2.06
N GLU A 24 -7.69 13.85 1.07
CA GLU A 24 -8.95 14.58 1.20
C GLU A 24 -10.19 13.67 1.35
N THR A 25 -10.04 12.35 1.20
CA THR A 25 -11.16 11.41 1.36
C THR A 25 -11.70 11.49 2.80
N PRO A 26 -13.02 11.71 2.98
CA PRO A 26 -13.61 11.79 4.31
C PRO A 26 -13.58 10.43 5.03
N ALA A 27 -13.79 10.44 6.36
CA ALA A 27 -13.72 9.24 7.19
C ALA A 27 -14.75 8.17 6.81
N GLU A 28 -15.96 8.60 6.42
CA GLU A 28 -17.04 7.73 5.93
C GLU A 28 -16.74 7.13 4.55
N GLY A 29 -15.72 7.66 3.88
CA GLY A 29 -15.37 7.25 2.53
C GLY A 29 -16.08 8.08 1.46
N ARG A 30 -15.81 7.75 0.20
CA ARG A 30 -16.42 8.36 -0.97
C ARG A 30 -16.86 7.26 -1.94
N GLU A 31 -18.06 7.39 -2.47
CA GLU A 31 -18.57 6.45 -3.46
C GLU A 31 -17.76 6.48 -4.74
N MET A 32 -17.32 5.32 -5.22
CA MET A 32 -16.44 5.21 -6.39
C MET A 32 -17.17 5.55 -7.69
N ALA A 33 -18.48 5.31 -7.78
CA ALA A 33 -19.25 5.64 -8.98
C ALA A 33 -19.21 7.15 -9.25
N GLY A 34 -19.48 7.99 -8.24
CA GLY A 34 -19.35 9.44 -8.34
C GLY A 34 -17.91 9.89 -8.61
N PHE A 35 -16.95 9.29 -7.91
CA PHE A 35 -15.53 9.60 -8.10
C PHE A 35 -15.03 9.35 -9.54
N TYR A 36 -15.50 8.27 -10.19
CA TYR A 36 -15.15 7.98 -11.58
C TYR A 36 -15.94 8.85 -12.57
N ALA A 37 -17.24 9.09 -12.30
CA ALA A 37 -18.07 9.92 -13.16
C ALA A 37 -17.52 11.36 -13.32
N GLU A 38 -17.03 11.97 -12.23
CA GLU A 38 -16.39 13.30 -12.26
C GLU A 38 -15.13 13.35 -13.15
N ARG A 39 -14.52 12.20 -13.43
CA ARG A 39 -13.32 12.05 -14.26
C ARG A 39 -13.64 11.54 -15.67
N GLY A 40 -14.92 11.40 -16.01
CA GLY A 40 -15.37 10.83 -17.28
C GLY A 40 -14.98 9.36 -17.47
N LEU A 41 -14.80 8.61 -16.37
CA LEU A 41 -14.41 7.21 -16.38
C LEU A 41 -15.61 6.32 -16.07
N ASP A 42 -15.72 5.19 -16.77
CA ASP A 42 -16.71 4.15 -16.49
C ASP A 42 -16.24 3.26 -15.33
N PRO A 43 -16.96 3.21 -14.19
CA PRO A 43 -16.60 2.40 -13.04
C PRO A 43 -16.47 0.91 -13.35
N GLU A 44 -17.34 0.38 -14.22
CA GLU A 44 -17.30 -1.03 -14.60
C GLU A 44 -16.08 -1.37 -15.45
N ALA A 45 -15.78 -0.53 -16.43
CA ALA A 45 -14.58 -0.70 -17.26
C ALA A 45 -13.29 -0.63 -16.42
N MET A 46 -13.25 0.26 -15.42
CA MET A 46 -12.11 0.37 -14.48
C MET A 46 -11.98 -0.88 -13.62
N TYR A 47 -13.09 -1.39 -13.07
CA TYR A 47 -13.09 -2.64 -12.29
C TYR A 47 -12.60 -3.81 -13.14
N GLN A 48 -13.16 -4.00 -14.34
CA GLN A 48 -12.79 -5.10 -15.23
C GLN A 48 -11.33 -5.05 -15.67
N ARG A 49 -10.82 -3.83 -15.91
CA ARG A 49 -9.39 -3.64 -16.22
C ARG A 49 -8.50 -4.09 -15.05
N MET A 50 -8.81 -3.65 -13.83
CA MET A 50 -8.02 -4.02 -12.66
C MET A 50 -8.12 -5.52 -12.37
N LYS A 51 -9.33 -6.08 -12.47
CA LYS A 51 -9.54 -7.51 -12.26
C LYS A 51 -8.69 -8.36 -13.20
N ARG A 52 -8.67 -8.04 -14.51
CA ARG A 52 -7.80 -8.75 -15.47
C ARG A 52 -6.32 -8.69 -15.11
N LEU A 53 -5.84 -7.53 -14.63
CA LEU A 53 -4.44 -7.37 -14.19
C LEU A 53 -4.13 -8.23 -12.96
N MET A 54 -5.05 -8.28 -12.00
CA MET A 54 -4.89 -9.07 -10.78
C MET A 54 -5.00 -10.58 -11.08
N ASP A 55 -5.94 -10.98 -11.92
CA ASP A 55 -6.07 -12.38 -12.37
C ASP A 55 -4.80 -12.88 -13.09
N ALA A 56 -4.19 -12.04 -13.91
CA ALA A 56 -2.93 -12.37 -14.60
C ALA A 56 -1.74 -12.58 -13.64
N GLU A 57 -1.80 -11.97 -12.45
CA GLU A 57 -0.81 -12.18 -11.38
C GLU A 57 -1.23 -13.27 -10.37
N GLY A 58 -2.38 -13.91 -10.56
CA GLY A 58 -2.94 -14.91 -9.63
C GLY A 58 -3.38 -14.31 -8.29
N LEU A 59 -3.75 -13.02 -8.28
CA LEU A 59 -4.12 -12.28 -7.07
C LEU A 59 -5.64 -12.07 -7.00
N PRO A 60 -6.26 -12.23 -5.81
CA PRO A 60 -7.67 -11.94 -5.63
C PRO A 60 -7.94 -10.43 -5.75
N TYR A 61 -9.11 -10.09 -6.30
CA TYR A 61 -9.57 -8.71 -6.38
C TYR A 61 -11.09 -8.65 -6.22
N GLY A 62 -11.56 -7.97 -5.18
CA GLY A 62 -12.96 -7.78 -4.85
C GLY A 62 -13.57 -6.54 -5.52
N ARG A 63 -14.90 -6.48 -5.53
CA ARG A 63 -15.63 -5.30 -6.00
C ARG A 63 -15.84 -4.33 -4.83
N ARG A 64 -15.29 -3.14 -4.94
CA ARG A 64 -15.47 -2.07 -3.97
C ARG A 64 -16.46 -1.04 -4.50
N THR A 65 -17.31 -0.53 -3.61
CA THR A 65 -18.23 0.58 -3.91
C THR A 65 -17.72 1.92 -3.40
N HIS A 66 -16.79 1.89 -2.43
CA HIS A 66 -16.23 3.09 -1.79
C HIS A 66 -14.71 3.09 -1.83
N THR A 67 -14.12 4.28 -1.83
CA THR A 67 -12.74 4.54 -1.43
C THR A 67 -12.74 5.18 -0.05
N TYR A 68 -11.76 4.84 0.78
CA TYR A 68 -11.66 5.27 2.17
C TYR A 68 -10.36 6.01 2.42
N ASN A 69 -10.36 6.85 3.46
CA ASN A 69 -9.15 7.50 3.90
C ASN A 69 -8.18 6.48 4.47
N SER A 70 -6.98 6.42 3.92
CA SER A 70 -5.97 5.43 4.33
C SER A 70 -5.01 5.93 5.42
N ARG A 71 -5.23 7.13 5.96
CA ARG A 71 -4.27 7.74 6.92
C ARG A 71 -4.02 6.86 8.14
N LEU A 72 -5.07 6.38 8.79
CA LEU A 72 -4.93 5.52 9.98
C LEU A 72 -4.29 4.17 9.65
N ALA A 73 -4.64 3.59 8.49
CA ALA A 73 -4.00 2.36 8.02
C ALA A 73 -2.50 2.55 7.77
N GLN A 74 -2.07 3.71 7.25
CA GLN A 74 -0.65 4.04 7.07
C GLN A 74 0.08 4.18 8.41
N GLU A 75 -0.52 4.85 9.39
CA GLU A 75 0.05 4.95 10.74
C GLU A 75 0.17 3.59 11.42
N LEU A 76 -0.85 2.74 11.24
CA LEU A 76 -0.81 1.37 11.73
C LEU A 76 0.25 0.52 11.02
N GLY A 77 0.47 0.74 9.72
CA GLY A 77 1.59 0.12 8.99
C GLY A 77 2.95 0.49 9.57
N LYS A 78 3.16 1.78 9.91
CA LYS A 78 4.38 2.23 10.59
C LYS A 78 4.54 1.62 11.98
N TRP A 79 3.46 1.46 12.73
CA TRP A 79 3.50 0.74 14.00
C TRP A 79 3.89 -0.72 13.78
N ALA A 80 3.32 -1.38 12.79
CA ALA A 80 3.62 -2.77 12.48
C ALA A 80 5.08 -2.99 12.09
N ASP A 81 5.71 -2.04 11.40
CA ASP A 81 7.15 -2.08 11.06
C ASP A 81 8.06 -2.17 12.31
N THR A 82 7.54 -1.81 13.50
CA THR A 82 8.25 -1.93 14.78
C THR A 82 8.00 -3.25 15.51
N GLN A 83 7.08 -4.09 15.00
CA GLN A 83 6.67 -5.32 15.65
C GLN A 83 7.36 -6.55 15.03
N PRO A 84 7.67 -7.58 15.83
CA PRO A 84 8.05 -8.88 15.26
C PRO A 84 6.95 -9.39 14.30
N ASN A 85 7.33 -9.80 13.10
CA ASN A 85 6.41 -10.26 12.04
C ASN A 85 5.39 -9.20 11.56
N GLY A 86 5.61 -7.92 11.82
CA GLY A 86 4.70 -6.84 11.44
C GLY A 86 4.50 -6.70 9.93
N GLU A 87 5.43 -7.21 9.10
CA GLU A 87 5.29 -7.17 7.63
C GLU A 87 3.99 -7.83 7.14
N ALA A 88 3.46 -8.83 7.87
CA ALA A 88 2.21 -9.50 7.53
C ALA A 88 0.99 -8.56 7.56
N LEU A 89 1.04 -7.48 8.35
CA LEU A 89 -0.07 -6.53 8.43
C LEU A 89 -0.26 -5.75 7.12
N HIS A 90 0.79 -5.45 6.39
CA HIS A 90 0.69 -4.75 5.11
C HIS A 90 -0.16 -5.56 4.10
N ASP A 91 0.11 -6.87 3.96
CA ASP A 91 -0.69 -7.75 3.08
C ASP A 91 -2.13 -7.86 3.57
N ALA A 92 -2.35 -7.99 4.88
CA ALA A 92 -3.68 -8.07 5.47
C ALA A 92 -4.50 -6.80 5.24
N LEU A 93 -3.89 -5.61 5.33
CA LEU A 93 -4.54 -4.33 5.02
C LEU A 93 -4.91 -4.22 3.53
N TYR A 94 -4.02 -4.66 2.62
CA TYR A 94 -4.35 -4.71 1.20
C TYR A 94 -5.52 -5.67 0.91
N ARG A 95 -5.54 -6.85 1.54
CA ARG A 95 -6.65 -7.80 1.41
C ARG A 95 -7.95 -7.21 1.94
N ALA A 96 -7.94 -6.67 3.16
CA ALA A 96 -9.12 -6.04 3.77
C ALA A 96 -9.72 -4.98 2.84
N TYR A 97 -8.87 -4.13 2.21
CA TYR A 97 -9.33 -3.07 1.35
C TYR A 97 -9.68 -3.53 -0.06
N PHE A 98 -8.79 -4.26 -0.76
CA PHE A 98 -8.95 -4.57 -2.18
C PHE A 98 -9.72 -5.86 -2.46
N VAL A 99 -9.83 -6.77 -1.51
CA VAL A 99 -10.56 -8.03 -1.66
C VAL A 99 -11.90 -7.98 -0.92
N ASP A 100 -11.85 -7.61 0.37
CA ASP A 100 -13.00 -7.68 1.27
C ASP A 100 -13.80 -6.36 1.32
N ALA A 101 -13.34 -5.33 0.61
CA ALA A 101 -13.98 -4.01 0.50
C ALA A 101 -14.23 -3.31 1.86
N ARG A 102 -13.39 -3.60 2.86
CA ARG A 102 -13.53 -3.05 4.23
C ARG A 102 -13.06 -1.60 4.32
N ASN A 103 -13.65 -0.84 5.23
CA ASN A 103 -13.23 0.54 5.52
C ASN A 103 -11.94 0.57 6.35
N ILE A 104 -10.80 0.75 5.70
CA ILE A 104 -9.49 0.89 6.37
C ILE A 104 -9.27 2.27 7.03
N GLY A 105 -10.24 3.17 7.00
CA GLY A 105 -10.28 4.40 7.80
C GLY A 105 -10.94 4.20 9.16
N ASP A 106 -11.62 3.06 9.38
CA ASP A 106 -12.31 2.72 10.63
C ASP A 106 -11.36 2.02 11.61
N PRO A 107 -11.10 2.58 12.81
CA PRO A 107 -10.24 1.96 13.80
C PRO A 107 -10.69 0.54 14.20
N ALA A 108 -11.99 0.26 14.28
CA ALA A 108 -12.49 -1.06 14.64
C ALA A 108 -12.12 -2.11 13.57
N VAL A 109 -12.24 -1.74 12.29
CA VAL A 109 -11.80 -2.58 11.16
C VAL A 109 -10.30 -2.82 11.20
N LEU A 110 -9.51 -1.78 11.47
CA LEU A 110 -8.06 -1.88 11.56
C LEU A 110 -7.59 -2.83 12.67
N LEU A 111 -8.21 -2.73 13.86
CA LEU A 111 -7.89 -3.60 14.99
C LEU A 111 -8.29 -5.06 14.74
N ASP A 112 -9.38 -5.30 14.04
CA ASP A 112 -9.74 -6.65 13.62
C ASP A 112 -8.72 -7.22 12.63
N VAL A 113 -8.22 -6.42 11.68
CA VAL A 113 -7.15 -6.85 10.76
C VAL A 113 -5.86 -7.17 11.53
N VAL A 114 -5.50 -6.37 12.54
CA VAL A 114 -4.35 -6.66 13.43
C VAL A 114 -4.50 -8.02 14.11
N ALA A 115 -5.70 -8.33 14.62
CA ALA A 115 -5.99 -9.60 15.26
C ALA A 115 -5.80 -10.79 14.32
N THR A 116 -6.18 -10.65 13.03
CA THR A 116 -6.05 -11.74 12.04
C THR A 116 -4.60 -12.17 11.78
N VAL A 117 -3.64 -11.28 11.99
CA VAL A 117 -2.20 -11.56 11.82
C VAL A 117 -1.47 -11.82 13.14
N GLY A 118 -2.20 -11.90 14.25
CA GLY A 118 -1.66 -12.27 15.55
C GLY A 118 -0.79 -11.19 16.21
N LEU A 119 -0.91 -9.93 15.80
CA LEU A 119 -0.21 -8.81 16.43
C LEU A 119 -0.96 -8.31 17.68
N PRO A 120 -0.28 -7.61 18.63
CA PRO A 120 -0.86 -7.18 19.91
C PRO A 120 -1.90 -6.07 19.71
N VAL A 121 -3.19 -6.44 19.75
CA VAL A 121 -4.34 -5.55 19.45
C VAL A 121 -4.39 -4.34 20.39
N GLU A 122 -4.11 -4.51 21.69
CA GLU A 122 -4.18 -3.39 22.67
C GLU A 122 -3.05 -2.38 22.46
N ASP A 123 -1.84 -2.82 22.04
CA ASP A 123 -0.78 -1.87 21.68
C ASP A 123 -1.07 -1.16 20.35
N ALA A 124 -1.67 -1.87 19.38
CA ALA A 124 -2.15 -1.26 18.14
C ALA A 124 -3.24 -0.21 18.41
N ARG A 125 -4.17 -0.49 19.33
CA ARG A 125 -5.20 0.46 19.77
C ARG A 125 -4.57 1.71 20.37
N ALA A 126 -3.67 1.54 21.34
CA ALA A 126 -2.97 2.66 21.96
C ALA A 126 -2.18 3.46 20.90
N ALA A 127 -1.54 2.80 19.95
CA ALA A 127 -0.82 3.48 18.87
C ALA A 127 -1.74 4.33 17.98
N LEU A 128 -2.96 3.87 17.69
CA LEU A 128 -3.96 4.61 16.92
C LEU A 128 -4.57 5.78 17.74
N ASP A 129 -4.99 5.52 18.98
CA ASP A 129 -5.64 6.52 19.84
C ASP A 129 -4.71 7.69 20.14
N GLU A 130 -3.43 7.41 20.42
CA GLU A 130 -2.39 8.40 20.70
C GLU A 130 -1.76 8.98 19.41
N ARG A 131 -2.11 8.46 18.24
CA ARG A 131 -1.53 8.86 16.94
C ARG A 131 0.00 8.79 16.93
N ARG A 132 0.61 7.81 17.61
CA ARG A 132 2.06 7.69 17.83
C ARG A 132 2.90 7.70 16.54
N PHE A 133 2.33 7.27 15.43
CA PHE A 133 3.04 7.17 14.15
C PHE A 133 2.62 8.24 13.12
N LYS A 134 1.87 9.26 13.57
CA LYS A 134 1.45 10.38 12.73
C LYS A 134 2.65 11.06 12.05
N ASP A 135 3.65 11.45 12.83
CA ASP A 135 4.81 12.19 12.31
C ASP A 135 5.68 11.31 11.39
N ALA A 136 5.73 10.00 11.62
CA ALA A 136 6.42 9.05 10.74
C ALA A 136 5.76 8.99 9.35
N VAL A 137 4.42 9.01 9.29
CA VAL A 137 3.69 9.07 8.02
C VAL A 137 3.83 10.45 7.36
N ASP A 138 3.82 11.54 8.13
CA ASP A 138 4.07 12.88 7.60
C ASP A 138 5.45 12.97 6.95
N ALA A 139 6.48 12.40 7.58
CA ALA A 139 7.83 12.31 7.02
C ALA A 139 7.88 11.46 5.73
N ASP A 140 7.13 10.38 5.65
CA ASP A 140 7.00 9.58 4.43
C ASP A 140 6.35 10.39 3.29
N TRP A 141 5.31 11.16 3.59
CA TRP A 141 4.65 12.02 2.61
C TRP A 141 5.58 13.13 2.11
N GLU A 142 6.38 13.71 2.98
CA GLU A 142 7.40 14.68 2.59
C GLU A 142 8.49 14.04 1.73
N LYS A 143 8.97 12.87 2.12
CA LYS A 143 9.94 12.10 1.36
C LYS A 143 9.43 11.79 -0.05
N SER A 144 8.19 11.30 -0.19
CA SER A 144 7.61 11.01 -1.50
C SER A 144 7.48 12.26 -2.37
N ARG A 145 7.12 13.42 -1.79
CA ARG A 145 7.13 14.71 -2.51
C ARG A 145 8.52 15.14 -2.95
N ALA A 146 9.51 14.99 -2.07
CA ALA A 146 10.91 15.33 -2.38
C ALA A 146 11.50 14.46 -3.51
N TYR A 147 11.02 13.22 -3.66
CA TYR A 147 11.35 12.34 -4.78
C TYR A 147 10.52 12.58 -6.04
N GLY A 148 9.59 13.54 -6.03
CA GLY A 148 8.70 13.82 -7.16
C GLY A 148 7.72 12.69 -7.47
N VAL A 149 7.36 11.86 -6.48
CA VAL A 149 6.39 10.78 -6.65
C VAL A 149 5.01 11.38 -6.87
N THR A 150 4.34 10.97 -7.95
CA THR A 150 3.00 11.44 -8.34
C THR A 150 1.94 10.35 -8.34
N GLY A 151 2.32 9.12 -8.05
CA GLY A 151 1.41 7.97 -8.05
C GLY A 151 2.05 6.71 -7.47
N VAL A 152 1.21 5.69 -7.27
CA VAL A 152 1.63 4.42 -6.67
C VAL A 152 1.19 3.23 -7.53
N PRO A 153 1.94 2.12 -7.47
CA PRO A 153 3.22 1.98 -6.78
C PRO A 153 4.34 2.78 -7.47
N THR A 154 5.31 3.25 -6.71
CA THR A 154 6.58 3.80 -7.23
C THR A 154 7.72 3.05 -6.57
N PHE A 155 8.67 2.57 -7.38
CA PHE A 155 9.86 1.87 -6.91
C PHE A 155 11.06 2.78 -7.08
N VAL A 156 11.87 2.93 -6.03
CA VAL A 156 13.06 3.79 -6.03
C VAL A 156 14.27 3.00 -5.56
N ALA A 157 15.36 3.07 -6.32
CA ALA A 157 16.67 2.53 -5.94
C ALA A 157 17.76 3.52 -6.37
N ALA A 158 18.71 3.85 -5.48
CA ALA A 158 19.83 4.76 -5.73
C ALA A 158 19.43 6.09 -6.44
N ARG A 159 18.31 6.70 -6.03
CA ARG A 159 17.74 7.95 -6.59
C ARG A 159 17.13 7.82 -7.99
N GLN A 160 17.06 6.63 -8.55
CA GLN A 160 16.29 6.35 -9.75
C GLN A 160 14.95 5.76 -9.37
N GLY A 161 13.89 6.05 -10.15
CA GLY A 161 12.55 5.58 -9.84
C GLY A 161 11.77 5.16 -11.07
N VAL A 162 10.87 4.20 -10.89
CA VAL A 162 9.89 3.80 -11.89
C VAL A 162 8.50 3.80 -11.27
N VAL A 163 7.52 4.37 -11.99
CA VAL A 163 6.13 4.54 -11.53
C VAL A 163 5.24 3.47 -12.15
N GLY A 164 4.29 2.97 -11.38
CA GLY A 164 3.31 1.99 -11.81
C GLY A 164 3.72 0.53 -11.53
N ALA A 165 2.78 -0.38 -11.74
CA ALA A 165 2.99 -1.82 -11.60
C ALA A 165 3.85 -2.38 -12.76
N GLN A 166 5.12 -2.03 -12.76
CA GLN A 166 6.07 -2.36 -13.82
C GLN A 166 6.29 -3.87 -13.95
N PRO A 167 6.57 -4.37 -15.17
CA PRO A 167 7.05 -5.73 -15.41
C PRO A 167 8.30 -6.07 -14.58
N TYR A 168 8.53 -7.36 -14.32
CA TYR A 168 9.65 -7.81 -13.49
C TYR A 168 11.01 -7.38 -14.04
N ASP A 169 11.19 -7.45 -15.36
CA ASP A 169 12.43 -7.07 -16.08
C ASP A 169 12.76 -5.57 -15.93
N VAL A 170 11.75 -4.70 -15.89
CA VAL A 170 11.94 -3.26 -15.63
C VAL A 170 12.46 -3.04 -14.20
N LEU A 171 11.94 -3.78 -13.22
CA LEU A 171 12.43 -3.70 -11.85
C LEU A 171 13.85 -4.28 -11.70
N VAL A 172 14.17 -5.33 -12.47
CA VAL A 172 15.55 -5.86 -12.57
C VAL A 172 16.49 -4.79 -13.12
N GLN A 173 16.13 -4.11 -14.22
CA GLN A 173 16.94 -3.03 -14.79
C GLN A 173 17.16 -1.89 -13.78
N LEU A 174 16.15 -1.52 -13.00
CA LEU A 174 16.28 -0.51 -11.95
C LEU A 174 17.31 -0.93 -10.90
N LEU A 175 17.30 -2.20 -10.46
CA LEU A 175 18.24 -2.71 -9.46
C LEU A 175 19.65 -2.84 -10.02
N ASP A 176 19.81 -3.34 -11.24
CA ASP A 176 21.11 -3.44 -11.92
C ASP A 176 21.74 -2.05 -12.11
N ALA A 177 20.94 -1.06 -12.54
CA ALA A 177 21.40 0.33 -12.68
C ALA A 177 21.75 0.98 -11.32
N ALA A 178 21.10 0.54 -10.24
CA ALA A 178 21.41 0.95 -8.88
C ALA A 178 22.66 0.24 -8.28
N GLY A 179 23.24 -0.72 -8.99
CA GLY A 179 24.41 -1.49 -8.52
C GLY A 179 24.08 -2.55 -7.47
N ALA A 180 22.82 -3.02 -7.41
CA ALA A 180 22.41 -4.05 -6.46
C ALA A 180 23.10 -5.39 -6.77
N GLN A 181 23.59 -6.05 -5.72
CA GLN A 181 24.29 -7.33 -5.87
C GLN A 181 23.29 -8.47 -6.08
N ARG A 182 23.52 -9.30 -7.09
CA ARG A 182 22.74 -10.52 -7.27
C ARG A 182 23.17 -11.58 -6.27
N ARG A 183 22.20 -12.33 -5.77
CA ARG A 183 22.50 -13.54 -5.00
C ARG A 183 22.96 -14.65 -5.95
N GLY A 184 23.99 -15.35 -5.57
CA GLY A 184 24.53 -16.49 -6.33
C GLY A 184 23.61 -17.72 -6.27
#